data_9fa65adbd0b119dcd10bb699b5f1f52c
#
_entry.id   9fa65adbd0b119dcd10bb699b5f1f52c
#
_cell.length_a   1.000
_cell.length_b   1.000
_cell.length_c   1.000
_cell.angle_alpha   90.00
_cell.angle_beta   90.00
_cell.angle_gamma   90.00
#
_symmetry.space_group_name_H-M   'P 1'
#
loop_
_entity.id
_entity.type
_entity.pdbx_description
1 polymer ?
#
loop_
_entity_poly.entity_id
_entity_poly.type
_entity_poly.pdbx_seq_one_letter_code
_entity_poly.pdbx_strand_id
1 'polypeptide(L)'
;MKNHSYISMQQDTPDQGQLQVTVQDGASNRPVENARVRISYTGVPDNIIEEVRTDSSGKTPLLDLAAPPLEYSMKPVEQQPYSEYTVQISADGFEPKEVAGTEVLPHSISQQGASLRRHQGNGED
;
A
#
# COMPACT_ATOMS: atom_id res chain seq x y z
N MET A 1 3.58 37.50 -8.81
CA MET A 1 3.70 37.05 -8.87
C MET A 1 3.92 35.87 -9.16
N LYS A 2 4.51 35.42 -9.57
CA LYS A 2 4.75 34.18 -9.78
C LYS A 2 4.17 33.27 -8.92
N ASN A 3 3.77 33.61 -7.85
CA ASN A 3 3.16 32.70 -6.92
C ASN A 3 1.87 32.13 -7.42
N HIS A 4 1.20 32.87 -8.26
CA HIS A 4 -0.08 32.41 -8.74
C HIS A 4 0.04 31.21 -9.63
N SER A 5 0.89 31.26 -10.62
CA SER A 5 1.01 30.12 -11.48
C SER A 5 1.61 28.97 -10.75
N TYR A 6 2.45 29.25 -9.79
CA TYR A 6 3.04 28.20 -9.02
C TYR A 6 1.98 27.44 -8.24
N ILE A 7 1.07 28.15 -7.63
CA ILE A 7 -0.01 27.53 -6.88
C ILE A 7 -0.92 26.75 -7.81
N SER A 8 -1.20 27.28 -8.98
CA SER A 8 -2.03 26.54 -9.93
C SER A 8 -1.40 25.23 -10.32
N MET A 9 -0.10 25.24 -10.53
CA MET A 9 0.58 24.00 -10.88
C MET A 9 0.53 23.02 -9.74
N GLN A 10 0.58 23.47 -8.52
CA GLN A 10 0.49 22.57 -7.40
C GLN A 10 -0.89 21.94 -7.30
N GLN A 11 -1.91 22.64 -7.71
CA GLN A 11 -3.24 22.07 -7.69
C GLN A 11 -3.40 20.95 -8.68
N ASP A 12 -2.56 20.91 -9.71
CA ASP A 12 -2.64 19.86 -10.70
C ASP A 12 -1.87 18.62 -10.31
N THR A 13 -1.06 18.68 -9.25
CA THR A 13 -0.31 17.52 -8.84
C THR A 13 -1.09 16.78 -7.76
N PRO A 14 -1.02 15.47 -7.76
CA PRO A 14 -1.70 14.73 -6.70
C PRO A 14 -1.04 14.99 -5.36
N ASP A 15 -1.83 14.99 -4.33
CA ASP A 15 -1.31 15.00 -2.98
C ASP A 15 -0.73 13.63 -2.66
N GLN A 16 -0.16 13.50 -1.49
CA GLN A 16 0.39 12.24 -1.05
C GLN A 16 -0.28 11.81 0.23
N GLY A 17 -0.48 10.51 0.34
CA GLY A 17 -0.82 9.88 1.59
C GLY A 17 0.27 8.89 1.92
N GLN A 18 0.14 8.23 3.05
CA GLN A 18 1.12 7.25 3.48
C GLN A 18 0.44 5.92 3.71
N LEU A 19 1.17 4.86 3.41
CA LEU A 19 0.70 3.49 3.62
C LEU A 19 1.74 2.74 4.43
N GLN A 20 1.28 1.98 5.40
CA GLN A 20 2.12 1.04 6.13
C GLN A 20 1.45 -0.32 6.09
N VAL A 21 2.22 -1.35 5.76
CA VAL A 21 1.71 -2.72 5.68
C VAL A 21 2.27 -3.50 6.86
N THR A 22 1.40 -4.23 7.54
CA THR A 22 1.78 -5.09 8.65
C THR A 22 1.48 -6.52 8.26
N VAL A 23 2.48 -7.40 8.39
CA VAL A 23 2.37 -8.79 7.94
C VAL A 23 2.56 -9.71 9.13
N GLN A 24 1.64 -10.65 9.29
CA GLN A 24 1.74 -11.60 10.37
C GLN A 24 1.39 -13.01 9.89
N ASP A 25 1.83 -13.97 10.66
CA ASP A 25 1.51 -15.38 10.44
C ASP A 25 0.07 -15.60 10.86
N GLY A 26 -0.76 -16.07 9.95
CA GLY A 26 -2.18 -16.23 10.24
C GLY A 26 -2.46 -17.28 11.31
N ALA A 27 -1.57 -18.24 11.50
CA ALA A 27 -1.79 -19.28 12.50
C ALA A 27 -1.37 -18.85 13.90
N SER A 28 -0.27 -18.13 14.02
CA SER A 28 0.30 -17.78 15.33
C SER A 28 0.12 -16.33 15.69
N ASN A 29 -0.26 -15.49 14.73
CA ASN A 29 -0.38 -14.03 14.90
C ASN A 29 0.96 -13.37 15.22
N ARG A 30 2.07 -14.05 14.91
CA ARG A 30 3.38 -13.48 15.12
C ARG A 30 3.77 -12.65 13.92
N PRO A 31 4.55 -11.59 14.12
CA PRO A 31 5.01 -10.78 13.00
C PRO A 31 5.87 -11.60 12.05
N VAL A 32 5.77 -11.29 10.76
CA VAL A 32 6.61 -11.92 9.74
C VAL A 32 7.66 -10.91 9.33
N GLU A 33 8.89 -11.18 9.72
CA GLU A 33 10.02 -10.31 9.40
C GLU A 33 10.55 -10.61 8.01
N ASN A 34 11.02 -9.58 7.33
CA ASN A 34 11.67 -9.71 6.03
C ASN A 34 10.73 -10.21 4.93
N ALA A 35 9.44 -9.98 5.09
CA ALA A 35 8.49 -10.25 4.02
C ALA A 35 8.67 -9.19 2.93
N ARG A 36 8.62 -9.64 1.69
CA ARG A 36 8.70 -8.72 0.56
C ARG A 36 7.32 -8.16 0.28
N VAL A 37 7.23 -6.84 0.22
CA VAL A 37 5.97 -6.15 -0.03
C VAL A 37 6.14 -5.30 -1.27
N ARG A 38 5.35 -5.59 -2.29
CA ARG A 38 5.39 -4.88 -3.57
C ARG A 38 4.08 -4.15 -3.75
N ILE A 39 4.19 -2.89 -4.12
CA ILE A 39 3.03 -2.03 -4.30
C ILE A 39 2.90 -1.66 -5.76
N SER A 40 1.69 -1.77 -6.29
CA SER A 40 1.37 -1.33 -7.64
C SER A 40 0.01 -0.67 -7.63
N TYR A 41 -0.30 0.05 -8.70
CA TYR A 41 -1.66 0.58 -8.84
C TYR A 41 -2.62 -0.58 -9.09
N THR A 42 -3.79 -0.51 -8.50
CA THR A 42 -4.82 -1.50 -8.75
C THR A 42 -5.18 -1.47 -10.23
N GLY A 43 -5.18 -2.66 -10.84
CA GLY A 43 -5.42 -2.77 -12.26
C GLY A 43 -4.17 -2.86 -13.10
N VAL A 44 -3.00 -2.58 -12.51
CA VAL A 44 -1.73 -2.67 -13.23
C VAL A 44 -0.70 -3.40 -12.35
N PRO A 45 -0.98 -4.67 -12.02
CA PRO A 45 -0.17 -5.38 -11.00
C PRO A 45 1.27 -5.64 -11.41
N ASP A 46 1.55 -5.63 -12.70
CA ASP A 46 2.92 -5.89 -13.14
C ASP A 46 3.80 -4.66 -13.08
N ASN A 47 3.23 -3.50 -12.79
CA ASN A 47 4.00 -2.26 -12.73
C ASN A 47 4.25 -1.91 -11.28
N ILE A 48 5.30 -2.49 -10.72
CA ILE A 48 5.64 -2.29 -9.31
C ILE A 48 6.22 -0.91 -9.13
N ILE A 49 5.62 -0.12 -8.25
CA ILE A 49 6.09 1.24 -7.99
C ILE A 49 6.88 1.34 -6.69
N GLU A 50 6.72 0.38 -5.77
CA GLU A 50 7.49 0.35 -4.52
C GLU A 50 7.72 -1.10 -4.15
N GLU A 51 8.89 -1.37 -3.60
CA GLU A 51 9.18 -2.69 -3.05
C GLU A 51 9.97 -2.50 -1.77
N VAL A 52 9.45 -3.03 -0.67
CA VAL A 52 10.07 -2.88 0.65
C VAL A 52 9.99 -4.21 1.39
N ARG A 53 10.61 -4.26 2.55
CA ARG A 53 10.59 -5.44 3.41
C ARG A 53 10.07 -5.06 4.78
N THR A 54 9.48 -6.03 5.46
CA THR A 54 9.01 -5.82 6.83
C THR A 54 10.16 -5.95 7.81
N ASP A 55 10.02 -5.26 8.93
CA ASP A 55 10.99 -5.32 10.02
C ASP A 55 10.62 -6.42 11.01
N SER A 56 11.29 -6.46 12.16
CA SER A 56 11.05 -7.49 13.16
C SER A 56 9.65 -7.43 13.77
N SER A 57 8.97 -6.31 13.61
CA SER A 57 7.59 -6.18 14.05
C SER A 57 6.62 -6.51 12.94
N GLY A 58 7.10 -6.96 11.79
CA GLY A 58 6.26 -7.28 10.66
C GLY A 58 5.76 -6.08 9.91
N LYS A 59 6.35 -4.92 10.11
CA LYS A 59 5.85 -3.67 9.52
C LYS A 59 6.82 -3.14 8.48
N THR A 60 6.26 -2.60 7.41
CA THR A 60 7.05 -1.86 6.43
C THR A 60 7.31 -0.46 6.97
N PRO A 61 8.26 0.26 6.38
CA PRO A 61 8.32 1.71 6.60
C PRO A 61 7.03 2.36 6.13
N LEU A 62 6.80 3.59 6.54
CA LEU A 62 5.72 4.38 5.97
C LEU A 62 6.09 4.71 4.54
N LEU A 63 5.20 4.42 3.61
CA LEU A 63 5.44 4.63 2.19
C LEU A 63 4.64 5.83 1.71
N ASP A 64 5.33 6.78 1.09
CA ASP A 64 4.66 7.94 0.51
C ASP A 64 4.14 7.56 -0.86
N LEU A 65 2.83 7.60 -1.02
CA LEU A 65 2.19 7.21 -2.26
C LEU A 65 1.28 8.33 -2.74
N ALA A 66 1.15 8.43 -4.05
CA ALA A 66 0.29 9.45 -4.64
C ALA A 66 -1.16 9.20 -4.25
N ALA A 67 -1.87 10.27 -4.00
CA ALA A 67 -3.30 10.25 -3.73
C ALA A 67 -3.92 11.38 -4.53
N PRO A 68 -5.24 11.36 -4.77
CA PRO A 68 -5.86 12.48 -5.46
C PRO A 68 -5.68 13.75 -4.65
N PRO A 69 -5.72 14.93 -5.28
CA PRO A 69 -5.66 16.18 -4.53
C PRO A 69 -6.70 16.21 -3.42
N LEU A 70 -6.36 16.81 -2.31
CA LEU A 70 -7.25 16.87 -1.16
C LEU A 70 -8.61 17.43 -1.52
N GLU A 71 -8.64 18.41 -2.41
CA GLU A 71 -9.91 19.02 -2.77
C GLU A 71 -10.88 18.00 -3.38
N TYR A 72 -10.40 16.92 -3.95
CA TYR A 72 -11.29 15.90 -4.51
C TYR A 72 -12.08 15.20 -3.42
N SER A 73 -11.48 15.01 -2.27
CA SER A 73 -12.15 14.30 -1.19
C SER A 73 -13.26 15.14 -0.57
N MET A 74 -13.33 16.43 -0.92
CA MET A 74 -14.33 17.31 -0.38
C MET A 74 -15.45 17.62 -1.37
N LYS A 75 -15.44 16.97 -2.53
CA LYS A 75 -16.43 17.21 -3.56
C LYS A 75 -17.25 15.94 -3.79
N PRO A 76 -18.55 16.07 -3.89
CA PRO A 76 -19.40 14.92 -4.18
C PRO A 76 -19.45 14.70 -5.68
N VAL A 77 -18.32 14.30 -6.28
CA VAL A 77 -18.23 14.15 -7.71
C VAL A 77 -17.89 12.72 -8.08
N GLU A 78 -17.70 12.50 -9.34
CA GLU A 78 -17.47 11.17 -9.87
C GLU A 78 -16.10 10.62 -9.57
N GLN A 79 -15.12 11.48 -9.33
CA GLN A 79 -13.77 11.01 -9.08
C GLN A 79 -13.65 10.48 -7.68
N GLN A 80 -12.90 9.41 -7.54
CA GLN A 80 -12.63 8.86 -6.24
C GLN A 80 -11.78 9.81 -5.42
N PRO A 81 -12.08 9.98 -4.13
CA PRO A 81 -11.25 10.82 -3.27
C PRO A 81 -10.01 10.09 -2.76
N TYR A 82 -9.67 8.96 -3.31
CA TYR A 82 -8.53 8.17 -2.88
C TYR A 82 -7.96 7.43 -4.08
N SER A 83 -6.72 6.98 -3.93
CA SER A 83 -6.10 6.09 -4.90
C SER A 83 -6.14 4.68 -4.38
N GLU A 84 -6.21 3.71 -5.28
CA GLU A 84 -6.24 2.31 -4.91
C GLU A 84 -4.97 1.63 -5.36
N TYR A 85 -4.41 0.85 -4.47
CA TYR A 85 -3.16 0.15 -4.72
C TYR A 85 -3.34 -1.33 -4.44
N THR A 86 -2.54 -2.12 -5.12
CA THR A 86 -2.48 -3.56 -4.88
C THR A 86 -1.18 -3.86 -4.13
N VAL A 87 -1.31 -4.63 -3.07
CA VAL A 87 -0.19 -5.00 -2.23
C VAL A 87 0.06 -6.49 -2.43
N GLN A 88 1.25 -6.84 -2.92
CA GLN A 88 1.64 -8.23 -3.13
C GLN A 88 2.69 -8.58 -2.09
N ILE A 89 2.46 -9.63 -1.33
CA ILE A 89 3.31 -9.99 -0.21
C ILE A 89 3.82 -11.41 -0.41
N SER A 90 5.11 -11.60 -0.22
CA SER A 90 5.72 -12.93 -0.25
C SER A 90 6.76 -13.04 0.84
N ALA A 91 6.88 -14.23 1.41
CA ALA A 91 7.84 -14.51 2.46
C ALA A 91 8.18 -15.99 2.42
N ASP A 92 9.41 -16.31 2.84
CA ASP A 92 9.84 -17.69 2.83
C ASP A 92 8.95 -18.53 3.77
N GLY A 93 8.49 -19.65 3.26
CA GLY A 93 7.65 -20.54 4.05
C GLY A 93 6.18 -20.21 4.04
N PHE A 94 5.79 -19.18 3.29
CA PHE A 94 4.40 -18.75 3.24
C PHE A 94 3.91 -18.69 1.80
N GLU A 95 2.62 -18.88 1.64
CA GLU A 95 1.99 -18.68 0.34
C GLU A 95 1.90 -17.19 0.06
N PRO A 96 2.13 -16.76 -1.18
CA PRO A 96 2.02 -15.35 -1.51
C PRO A 96 0.59 -14.87 -1.35
N LYS A 97 0.45 -13.60 -1.02
CA LYS A 97 -0.85 -12.99 -0.82
C LYS A 97 -0.94 -11.69 -1.57
N GLU A 98 -2.09 -11.43 -2.15
CA GLU A 98 -2.35 -10.18 -2.84
C GLU A 98 -3.58 -9.53 -2.23
N VAL A 99 -3.47 -8.25 -1.92
CA VAL A 99 -4.58 -7.45 -1.41
C VAL A 99 -4.79 -6.31 -2.40
N ALA A 100 -5.90 -6.34 -3.11
CA ALA A 100 -6.22 -5.32 -4.09
C ALA A 100 -7.14 -4.28 -3.47
N GLY A 101 -7.10 -3.06 -3.99
CA GLY A 101 -8.02 -2.03 -3.57
C GLY A 101 -7.69 -1.39 -2.24
N THR A 102 -6.41 -1.38 -1.85
CA THR A 102 -5.99 -0.68 -0.65
C THR A 102 -6.04 0.82 -0.93
N GLU A 103 -6.78 1.54 -0.12
CA GLU A 103 -7.05 2.95 -0.35
C GLU A 103 -6.04 3.83 0.35
N VAL A 104 -5.56 4.85 -0.37
CA VAL A 104 -4.67 5.85 0.20
C VAL A 104 -5.31 7.21 -0.03
N LEU A 105 -5.62 7.89 1.08
CA LEU A 105 -6.21 9.21 1.03
C LEU A 105 -5.14 10.28 1.24
N PRO A 106 -5.36 11.48 0.71
CA PRO A 106 -4.36 12.53 0.88
C PRO A 106 -4.19 12.91 2.35
N HIS A 107 -2.95 13.15 2.72
CA HIS A 107 -2.59 13.65 4.05
C HIS A 107 -3.01 12.73 5.19
N SER A 108 -3.08 11.44 4.93
CA SER A 108 -3.46 10.48 5.96
C SER A 108 -2.52 9.29 5.92
N ILE A 109 -2.56 8.50 6.98
CA ILE A 109 -1.80 7.27 7.05
C ILE A 109 -2.80 6.12 7.00
N SER A 110 -2.66 5.29 5.98
CA SER A 110 -3.49 4.09 5.83
C SER A 110 -2.69 2.90 6.33
N GLN A 111 -3.34 2.01 7.03
CA GLN A 111 -2.69 0.82 7.54
C GLN A 111 -3.36 -0.41 6.96
N GLN A 112 -2.56 -1.26 6.36
CA GLN A 112 -3.07 -2.47 5.74
C GLN A 112 -2.45 -3.68 6.43
N GLY A 113 -3.29 -4.46 7.08
CA GLY A 113 -2.84 -5.70 7.70
C GLY A 113 -2.99 -6.84 6.73
N ALA A 114 -2.13 -7.84 6.86
CA ALA A 114 -2.20 -9.06 6.06
C ALA A 114 -1.74 -10.23 6.90
N SER A 115 -2.52 -11.31 6.84
CA SER A 115 -2.17 -12.56 7.48
C SER A 115 -1.77 -13.55 6.41
N LEU A 116 -0.60 -14.15 6.55
CA LEU A 116 -0.09 -15.10 5.58
C LEU A 116 -0.36 -16.51 6.02
N ARG A 117 -0.59 -17.38 5.03
CA ARG A 117 -0.79 -18.79 5.26
C ARG A 117 0.52 -19.52 4.99
N ARG A 118 0.90 -20.40 5.90
CA ARG A 118 2.10 -21.19 5.68
C ARG A 118 1.90 -22.16 4.54
N HIS A 119 2.99 -22.44 3.83
CA HIS A 119 2.95 -23.47 2.81
C HIS A 119 2.51 -24.78 3.45
N GLN A 120 1.66 -25.49 2.70
CA GLN A 120 1.29 -26.81 3.14
C GLN A 120 2.29 -27.72 2.52
N GLY A 121 3.22 -27.94 2.97
CA GLY A 121 4.25 -28.65 2.36
C GLY A 121 3.87 -29.92 1.72
N ASN A 122 4.23 -30.24 1.28
CA ASN A 122 4.17 -31.08 0.99
C ASN A 122 4.35 -31.99 1.70
N GLY A 123 4.14 -31.68 1.97
CA GLY A 123 4.15 -32.13 2.55
C GLY A 123 3.91 -32.71 3.01
N GLU A 124 4.01 -32.62 3.14
CA GLU A 124 3.87 -32.92 3.56
C GLU A 124 3.57 -33.66 3.63
N ASP A 125 3.71 -33.73 3.18
CA ASP A 125 3.73 -34.22 2.99
C ASP A 125 4.02 -34.74 3.07
#